data_b54104dc18453a2853e4cd1d14053da7
#
_entry.id   b54104dc18453a2853e4cd1d14053da7
#
_cell.length_a   1.000
_cell.length_b   1.000
_cell.length_c   1.000
_cell.angle_alpha   90.00
_cell.angle_beta   90.00
_cell.angle_gamma   90.00
#
_symmetry.space_group_name_H-M   'P 1'
#
loop_
_entity.id
_entity.type
_entity.pdbx_description
1 polymer ?
#
loop_
_entity_poly.entity_id
_entity_poly.type
_entity_poly.pdbx_seq_one_letter_code
_entity_poly.pdbx_strand_id
1 'polypeptide(L)'
;MDIRSTLRTQFPFNCRTFLAIPLAALVATFAAAPVGAGERVGESAATATTATETEALQPGDFVWTPERSAPGQLVIVVSLPEQRAHVYRNGVRIGVSTVSTGTASHPTPTGTFEILQKKRMNYSNLYNNAPMPFMQRLTWDGIALHAGAIPGYPASHGCVRLPLAFAEKLYGETERGIWVVIADEGSHDLNVVYPGERAPVDAYSGLPLAPGTDSPMRSLASIP
;
A
#
# COMPACT_ATOMS: atom_id res chain seq x y z
N MET A 1 -51.76 14.22 -28.80
CA MET A 1 -51.03 14.14 -30.10
C MET A 1 -49.93 13.13 -29.94
N ASP A 2 -50.19 11.95 -30.46
CA ASP A 2 -49.32 10.74 -30.46
C ASP A 2 -48.23 10.91 -31.51
N ILE A 3 -47.00 10.46 -31.25
CA ILE A 3 -46.15 9.80 -32.25
C ILE A 3 -45.13 8.92 -31.53
N ARG A 4 -45.41 7.62 -31.59
CA ARG A 4 -44.46 6.51 -31.36
C ARG A 4 -43.52 6.44 -32.60
N SER A 5 -42.27 6.11 -32.40
CA SER A 5 -41.55 5.28 -33.38
C SER A 5 -40.40 4.49 -32.75
N THR A 6 -40.64 3.22 -32.76
CA THR A 6 -39.81 2.06 -32.48
C THR A 6 -38.67 1.92 -33.50
N LEU A 7 -37.45 1.64 -33.09
CA LEU A 7 -36.44 1.04 -33.95
C LEU A 7 -35.70 -0.07 -33.20
N ARG A 8 -36.14 -1.28 -33.52
CA ARG A 8 -35.50 -2.56 -33.23
C ARG A 8 -34.46 -2.80 -34.32
N THR A 9 -33.21 -2.98 -33.96
CA THR A 9 -32.22 -3.56 -34.87
C THR A 9 -31.80 -4.93 -34.35
N GLN A 10 -32.23 -5.95 -35.10
CA GLN A 10 -31.85 -7.36 -34.94
C GLN A 10 -30.48 -7.57 -35.58
N PHE A 11 -29.59 -8.30 -34.88
CA PHE A 11 -28.40 -8.87 -35.48
C PHE A 11 -28.64 -10.35 -35.82
N PRO A 12 -28.31 -10.83 -37.03
CA PRO A 12 -28.47 -12.21 -37.39
C PRO A 12 -27.30 -13.09 -36.92
N PHE A 13 -27.65 -14.20 -36.32
CA PHE A 13 -26.78 -15.35 -36.11
C PHE A 13 -26.34 -15.93 -37.45
N ASN A 14 -25.06 -16.11 -37.65
CA ASN A 14 -24.50 -16.87 -38.74
C ASN A 14 -23.78 -18.11 -38.22
N CYS A 15 -24.44 -19.25 -38.38
CA CYS A 15 -23.96 -20.61 -38.12
C CYS A 15 -23.40 -21.19 -39.44
N ARG A 16 -22.13 -21.53 -39.48
CA ARG A 16 -21.47 -22.38 -40.48
C ARG A 16 -20.00 -22.56 -40.06
N THR A 17 -19.32 -23.69 -40.02
CA THR A 17 -19.44 -25.00 -40.62
C THR A 17 -18.41 -25.88 -39.91
N PHE A 18 -18.78 -27.09 -39.49
CA PHE A 18 -17.86 -28.13 -39.03
C PHE A 18 -16.97 -28.58 -40.17
N LEU A 19 -15.66 -28.53 -39.98
CA LEU A 19 -14.71 -29.21 -40.86
C LEU A 19 -13.99 -30.29 -40.05
N ALA A 20 -14.30 -31.55 -40.35
CA ALA A 20 -13.65 -32.72 -39.80
C ALA A 20 -12.27 -32.93 -40.44
N ILE A 21 -11.24 -33.08 -39.64
CA ILE A 21 -9.90 -33.46 -40.09
C ILE A 21 -9.61 -34.88 -39.58
N PRO A 22 -9.12 -35.81 -40.41
CA PRO A 22 -8.97 -37.22 -40.06
C PRO A 22 -7.75 -37.48 -39.19
N LEU A 23 -7.91 -38.45 -38.30
CA LEU A 23 -6.96 -39.03 -37.39
C LEU A 23 -5.85 -39.80 -38.16
N ALA A 24 -4.65 -39.27 -38.26
CA ALA A 24 -3.48 -40.03 -38.70
C ALA A 24 -2.66 -40.47 -37.48
N ALA A 25 -2.66 -41.77 -37.22
CA ALA A 25 -1.84 -42.41 -36.20
C ALA A 25 -0.36 -42.38 -36.63
N LEU A 26 0.49 -41.67 -35.89
CA LEU A 26 1.93 -41.74 -36.02
C LEU A 26 2.52 -42.40 -34.78
N VAL A 27 3.00 -43.62 -34.94
CA VAL A 27 3.76 -44.39 -33.95
C VAL A 27 5.16 -43.76 -33.89
N ALA A 28 5.51 -43.08 -32.81
CA ALA A 28 6.85 -42.62 -32.57
C ALA A 28 7.48 -43.38 -31.41
N THR A 29 8.58 -44.02 -31.72
CA THR A 29 9.47 -44.81 -30.85
C THR A 29 9.99 -43.99 -29.69
N PHE A 30 9.84 -44.52 -28.47
CA PHE A 30 10.50 -43.99 -27.27
C PHE A 30 12.02 -44.17 -27.34
N ALA A 31 12.74 -43.11 -27.51
CA ALA A 31 14.17 -43.03 -27.17
C ALA A 31 14.30 -42.41 -25.80
N ALA A 32 14.80 -43.16 -24.83
CA ALA A 32 15.12 -42.65 -23.49
C ALA A 32 16.32 -41.68 -23.57
N ALA A 33 16.09 -40.43 -23.26
CA ALA A 33 17.13 -39.42 -23.04
C ALA A 33 17.41 -39.27 -21.53
N PRO A 34 18.67 -38.99 -21.12
CA PRO A 34 19.06 -38.96 -19.71
C PRO A 34 18.42 -37.77 -18.98
N VAL A 35 18.06 -38.01 -17.71
CA VAL A 35 17.60 -37.00 -16.76
C VAL A 35 18.70 -35.95 -16.57
N GLY A 36 18.56 -34.84 -17.26
CA GLY A 36 19.34 -33.64 -17.03
C GLY A 36 18.86 -32.96 -15.75
N ALA A 37 19.79 -32.61 -14.88
CA ALA A 37 19.58 -31.87 -13.64
C ALA A 37 18.70 -30.63 -13.88
N GLY A 38 17.59 -30.53 -13.15
CA GLY A 38 16.69 -29.38 -13.19
C GLY A 38 17.43 -28.11 -12.76
N GLU A 39 17.60 -27.20 -13.68
CA GLU A 39 17.91 -25.81 -13.41
C GLU A 39 16.76 -25.22 -12.57
N ARG A 40 17.01 -25.03 -11.30
CA ARG A 40 16.19 -24.15 -10.47
C ARG A 40 16.38 -22.73 -10.97
N VAL A 41 15.51 -22.30 -11.87
CA VAL A 41 15.42 -20.91 -12.30
C VAL A 41 15.08 -20.08 -11.08
N GLY A 42 15.98 -19.14 -10.76
CA GLY A 42 15.95 -18.35 -9.57
C GLY A 42 14.76 -17.39 -9.48
N GLU A 43 13.88 -17.68 -8.54
CA GLU A 43 12.74 -16.83 -8.16
C GLU A 43 12.99 -16.11 -6.81
N SER A 44 14.24 -15.98 -6.40
CA SER A 44 14.57 -15.43 -5.09
C SER A 44 15.29 -14.06 -5.09
N ALA A 45 15.61 -13.49 -6.26
CA ALA A 45 16.43 -12.27 -6.30
C ALA A 45 15.61 -10.96 -6.12
N ALA A 46 14.35 -10.92 -6.55
CA ALA A 46 13.55 -9.68 -6.51
C ALA A 46 13.05 -9.32 -5.10
N THR A 47 12.76 -10.33 -4.28
CA THR A 47 12.20 -10.12 -2.92
C THR A 47 13.29 -9.67 -1.93
N ALA A 48 14.49 -10.20 -2.05
CA ALA A 48 15.62 -9.83 -1.18
C ALA A 48 16.11 -8.39 -1.43
N THR A 49 16.12 -7.93 -2.68
CA THR A 49 16.56 -6.57 -3.04
C THR A 49 15.64 -5.50 -2.43
N THR A 50 14.32 -5.73 -2.41
CA THR A 50 13.36 -4.74 -1.90
C THR A 50 13.43 -4.57 -0.38
N ALA A 51 13.72 -5.63 0.37
CA ALA A 51 13.90 -5.55 1.83
C ALA A 51 15.18 -4.77 2.19
N THR A 52 16.30 -5.05 1.51
CA THR A 52 17.58 -4.39 1.75
C THR A 52 17.57 -2.90 1.41
N GLU A 53 16.86 -2.48 0.35
CA GLU A 53 16.71 -1.06 0.01
C GLU A 53 15.92 -0.28 1.04
N THR A 54 14.95 -0.92 1.71
CA THR A 54 14.11 -0.28 2.73
C THR A 54 14.88 -0.03 4.04
N GLU A 55 15.80 -0.90 4.42
CA GLU A 55 16.64 -0.75 5.62
C GLU A 55 17.70 0.37 5.48
N ALA A 56 18.11 0.69 4.26
CA ALA A 56 19.19 1.65 3.97
C ALA A 56 18.74 3.11 3.85
N LEU A 57 17.43 3.44 3.98
CA LEU A 57 16.91 4.80 3.80
C LEU A 57 17.50 5.77 4.84
N GLN A 58 18.17 6.83 4.35
CA GLN A 58 18.66 7.93 5.16
C GLN A 58 17.54 8.94 5.46
N PRO A 59 17.65 9.78 6.49
CA PRO A 59 16.68 10.82 6.78
C PRO A 59 16.38 11.70 5.56
N GLY A 60 15.12 11.75 5.15
CA GLY A 60 14.67 12.45 3.94
C GLY A 60 14.48 11.55 2.72
N ASP A 61 15.00 10.33 2.75
CA ASP A 61 14.84 9.38 1.66
C ASP A 61 13.47 8.68 1.68
N PHE A 62 13.04 8.25 0.49
CA PHE A 62 11.85 7.44 0.30
C PHE A 62 11.92 6.61 -0.99
N VAL A 63 11.13 5.55 -1.05
CA VAL A 63 10.85 4.76 -2.26
C VAL A 63 9.37 4.95 -2.61
N TRP A 64 9.05 5.09 -3.91
CA TRP A 64 7.68 5.23 -4.38
C TRP A 64 7.49 4.50 -5.71
N THR A 65 6.72 3.42 -5.70
CA THR A 65 6.51 2.48 -6.81
C THR A 65 5.02 2.15 -6.99
N PRO A 66 4.16 3.15 -7.32
CA PRO A 66 2.72 2.96 -7.39
C PRO A 66 2.30 1.97 -8.49
N GLU A 67 3.13 1.78 -9.51
CA GLU A 67 2.92 0.84 -10.62
C GLU A 67 2.89 -0.63 -10.17
N ARG A 68 3.37 -0.94 -8.95
CA ARG A 68 3.37 -2.32 -8.39
C ARG A 68 1.97 -2.84 -8.06
N SER A 69 0.97 -1.95 -7.97
CA SER A 69 -0.40 -2.34 -7.65
C SER A 69 -1.41 -1.56 -8.48
N ALA A 70 -2.44 -2.23 -8.97
CA ALA A 70 -3.58 -1.58 -9.61
C ALA A 70 -4.26 -0.58 -8.64
N PRO A 71 -5.00 0.42 -9.15
CA PRO A 71 -5.80 1.31 -8.32
C PRO A 71 -6.70 0.54 -7.34
N GLY A 72 -6.83 1.03 -6.11
CA GLY A 72 -7.61 0.35 -5.08
C GLY A 72 -7.40 0.93 -3.70
N GLN A 73 -7.81 0.16 -2.67
CA GLN A 73 -7.79 0.59 -1.29
C GLN A 73 -6.36 0.84 -0.79
N LEU A 74 -6.17 2.01 -0.19
CA LEU A 74 -4.92 2.43 0.44
C LEU A 74 -4.99 2.27 1.96
N VAL A 75 -3.85 1.90 2.54
CA VAL A 75 -3.59 1.95 3.99
C VAL A 75 -2.20 2.52 4.20
N ILE A 76 -2.06 3.43 5.16
CA ILE A 76 -0.77 3.98 5.57
C ILE A 76 -0.45 3.41 6.96
N VAL A 77 0.76 2.87 7.13
CA VAL A 77 1.25 2.36 8.41
C VAL A 77 2.48 3.17 8.82
N VAL A 78 2.44 3.77 10.00
CA VAL A 78 3.54 4.56 10.57
C VAL A 78 4.10 3.81 11.77
N SER A 79 5.37 3.43 11.70
CA SER A 79 6.14 2.87 12.83
C SER A 79 6.89 4.01 13.54
N LEU A 80 6.53 4.24 14.80
CA LEU A 80 7.17 5.27 15.63
C LEU A 80 8.63 4.91 15.95
N PRO A 81 8.97 3.66 16.36
CA PRO A 81 10.36 3.28 16.69
C PRO A 81 11.29 3.39 15.49
N GLU A 82 10.82 3.00 14.31
CA GLU A 82 11.65 3.00 13.10
C GLU A 82 11.69 4.34 12.38
N GLN A 83 10.82 5.28 12.76
CA GLN A 83 10.63 6.54 12.05
C GLN A 83 10.40 6.31 10.55
N ARG A 84 9.44 5.39 10.24
CA ARG A 84 9.06 4.98 8.87
C ARG A 84 7.56 5.10 8.66
N ALA A 85 7.18 5.44 7.44
CA ALA A 85 5.81 5.31 6.94
C ALA A 85 5.80 4.37 5.74
N HIS A 86 4.94 3.36 5.76
CA HIS A 86 4.70 2.41 4.69
C HIS A 86 3.34 2.68 4.07
N VAL A 87 3.25 2.66 2.75
CA VAL A 87 2.00 2.85 2.00
C VAL A 87 1.68 1.57 1.24
N TYR A 88 0.53 1.01 1.53
CA TYR A 88 0.03 -0.21 0.90
C TYR A 88 -1.19 0.11 0.05
N ARG A 89 -1.27 -0.51 -1.13
CA ARG A 89 -2.44 -0.48 -1.99
C ARG A 89 -2.83 -1.91 -2.37
N ASN A 90 -4.07 -2.30 -2.07
CA ASN A 90 -4.53 -3.69 -2.23
C ASN A 90 -3.61 -4.72 -1.54
N GLY A 91 -2.99 -4.36 -0.40
CA GLY A 91 -2.04 -5.20 0.32
C GLY A 91 -0.63 -5.26 -0.27
N VAL A 92 -0.35 -4.55 -1.36
CA VAL A 92 0.99 -4.44 -1.95
C VAL A 92 1.64 -3.15 -1.48
N ARG A 93 2.86 -3.20 -0.94
CA ARG A 93 3.62 -2.01 -0.56
C ARG A 93 4.05 -1.24 -1.81
N ILE A 94 3.53 -0.04 -1.97
CA ILE A 94 3.81 0.88 -3.08
C ILE A 94 4.67 2.07 -2.67
N GLY A 95 4.93 2.23 -1.37
CA GLY A 95 5.77 3.31 -0.89
C GLY A 95 6.31 3.05 0.50
N VAL A 96 7.50 3.57 0.76
CA VAL A 96 8.10 3.66 2.09
C VAL A 96 8.88 4.96 2.20
N SER A 97 8.80 5.62 3.33
CA SER A 97 9.48 6.89 3.58
C SER A 97 9.99 6.97 5.00
N THR A 98 11.10 7.67 5.18
CA THR A 98 11.49 8.14 6.50
C THR A 98 10.52 9.22 6.97
N VAL A 99 10.28 9.30 8.28
CA VAL A 99 9.42 10.32 8.89
C VAL A 99 10.10 10.98 10.09
N SER A 100 9.49 12.04 10.61
CA SER A 100 9.83 12.59 11.93
C SER A 100 8.54 12.79 12.71
N THR A 101 8.35 11.99 13.74
CA THR A 101 7.14 11.99 14.58
C THR A 101 7.28 12.91 15.79
N GLY A 102 6.31 12.88 16.70
CA GLY A 102 6.30 13.67 17.92
C GLY A 102 7.42 13.33 18.88
N THR A 103 7.93 14.36 19.56
CA THR A 103 8.90 14.20 20.66
C THR A 103 8.26 13.49 21.87
N ALA A 104 9.08 13.08 22.84
CA ALA A 104 8.58 12.48 24.10
C ALA A 104 7.64 13.41 24.89
N SER A 105 7.84 14.76 24.78
CA SER A 105 6.97 15.75 25.42
C SER A 105 5.69 16.06 24.63
N HIS A 106 5.64 15.71 23.34
CA HIS A 106 4.51 15.89 22.45
C HIS A 106 4.38 14.65 21.56
N PRO A 107 4.02 13.49 22.12
CA PRO A 107 4.05 12.23 21.39
C PRO A 107 3.00 12.22 20.28
N THR A 108 3.32 11.54 19.18
CA THR A 108 2.33 11.16 18.19
C THR A 108 1.47 10.04 18.79
N PRO A 109 0.14 10.19 18.82
CA PRO A 109 -0.73 9.15 19.38
C PRO A 109 -0.73 7.91 18.51
N THR A 110 -0.71 6.73 19.16
CA THR A 110 -0.87 5.44 18.50
C THR A 110 -2.35 5.10 18.27
N GLY A 111 -2.63 4.23 17.32
CA GLY A 111 -3.97 3.76 17.00
C GLY A 111 -4.29 3.80 15.50
N THR A 112 -5.55 3.54 15.19
CA THR A 112 -6.06 3.61 13.82
C THR A 112 -6.86 4.90 13.64
N PHE A 113 -6.50 5.65 12.62
CA PHE A 113 -7.08 6.96 12.28
C PHE A 113 -7.58 6.93 10.85
N GLU A 114 -8.41 7.91 10.52
CA GLU A 114 -8.80 8.22 9.14
C GLU A 114 -8.30 9.60 8.73
N ILE A 115 -8.07 9.80 7.44
CA ILE A 115 -7.80 11.13 6.89
C ILE A 115 -9.11 11.94 6.92
N LEU A 116 -9.25 12.83 7.89
CA LEU A 116 -10.45 13.65 8.10
C LEU A 116 -10.55 14.84 7.15
N GLN A 117 -9.40 15.44 6.83
CA GLN A 117 -9.30 16.65 6.01
C GLN A 117 -7.97 16.69 5.25
N LYS A 118 -7.98 17.26 4.05
CA LYS A 118 -6.79 17.47 3.22
C LYS A 118 -6.70 18.93 2.79
N LYS A 119 -5.50 19.52 2.88
CA LYS A 119 -5.18 20.86 2.37
C LYS A 119 -3.78 20.87 1.75
N ARG A 120 -3.63 21.40 0.54
CA ARG A 120 -2.32 21.54 -0.11
C ARG A 120 -1.38 22.43 0.68
N MET A 121 -1.91 23.48 1.31
CA MET A 121 -1.21 24.33 2.26
C MET A 121 -2.11 24.54 3.47
N ASN A 122 -1.55 24.37 4.65
CA ASN A 122 -2.15 24.71 5.94
C ASN A 122 -1.07 25.34 6.82
N TYR A 123 -1.50 26.02 7.84
CA TYR A 123 -0.62 26.61 8.88
C TYR A 123 -1.11 26.14 10.23
N SER A 124 -0.16 25.86 11.12
CA SER A 124 -0.49 25.45 12.49
C SER A 124 -1.06 26.65 13.25
N ASN A 125 -2.24 26.48 13.82
CA ASN A 125 -2.81 27.46 14.74
C ASN A 125 -2.30 27.31 16.18
N LEU A 126 -1.55 26.24 16.47
CA LEU A 126 -1.01 25.93 17.79
C LEU A 126 0.48 26.27 17.93
N TYR A 127 1.23 26.28 16.81
CA TYR A 127 2.70 26.38 16.83
C TYR A 127 3.19 27.44 15.83
N ASN A 128 3.24 28.71 16.26
CA ASN A 128 3.84 29.82 15.54
C ASN A 128 3.49 29.91 14.04
N ASN A 129 2.28 29.58 13.68
CA ASN A 129 1.84 29.56 12.28
C ASN A 129 2.77 28.75 11.35
N ALA A 130 3.37 27.67 11.88
CA ALA A 130 4.29 26.83 11.12
C ALA A 130 3.62 26.26 9.87
N PRO A 131 4.29 26.27 8.69
CA PRO A 131 3.73 25.77 7.46
C PRO A 131 3.60 24.25 7.50
N MET A 132 2.47 23.73 6.99
CA MET A 132 2.13 22.33 6.91
C MET A 132 1.71 21.99 5.45
N PRO A 133 2.66 21.94 4.49
CA PRO A 133 2.35 21.61 3.10
C PRO A 133 1.80 20.18 2.99
N PHE A 134 0.85 19.97 2.07
CA PHE A 134 0.21 18.68 1.82
C PHE A 134 -0.39 18.03 3.06
N MET A 135 -1.00 18.85 3.92
CA MET A 135 -1.59 18.43 5.19
C MET A 135 -2.75 17.45 4.99
N GLN A 136 -2.69 16.34 5.72
CA GLN A 136 -3.71 15.31 5.84
C GLN A 136 -4.01 15.12 7.33
N ARG A 137 -5.12 15.66 7.78
CA ARG A 137 -5.52 15.70 9.19
C ARG A 137 -6.03 14.34 9.65
N LEU A 138 -5.55 13.88 10.81
CA LEU A 138 -5.95 12.63 11.44
C LEU A 138 -6.87 12.85 12.64
N THR A 139 -6.69 13.94 13.39
CA THR A 139 -7.49 14.27 14.57
C THR A 139 -7.92 15.73 14.57
N TRP A 140 -9.02 16.06 15.24
CA TRP A 140 -9.50 17.44 15.30
C TRP A 140 -8.70 18.32 16.29
N ASP A 141 -7.94 17.70 17.21
CA ASP A 141 -7.02 18.38 18.13
C ASP A 141 -5.66 18.71 17.51
N GLY A 142 -5.40 18.31 16.24
CA GLY A 142 -4.30 18.88 15.46
C GLY A 142 -3.28 17.90 14.89
N ILE A 143 -3.39 16.59 15.13
CA ILE A 143 -2.48 15.60 14.56
C ILE A 143 -2.74 15.45 13.05
N ALA A 144 -1.67 15.45 12.26
CA ALA A 144 -1.73 15.34 10.82
C ALA A 144 -0.44 14.75 10.24
N LEU A 145 -0.54 14.18 9.02
CA LEU A 145 0.59 13.97 8.12
C LEU A 145 0.81 15.27 7.33
N HIS A 146 2.06 15.73 7.16
CA HIS A 146 2.38 16.89 6.33
C HIS A 146 3.87 16.91 5.96
N ALA A 147 4.25 17.68 4.95
CA ALA A 147 5.66 17.88 4.62
C ALA A 147 6.38 18.68 5.72
N GLY A 148 7.60 18.26 6.05
CA GLY A 148 8.43 18.95 7.05
C GLY A 148 9.86 18.46 7.09
N ALA A 149 10.68 19.03 7.97
CA ALA A 149 12.06 18.59 8.16
C ALA A 149 12.12 17.18 8.77
N ILE A 150 13.03 16.37 8.23
CA ILE A 150 13.29 14.98 8.64
C ILE A 150 14.71 14.89 9.19
N PRO A 151 14.93 15.20 10.47
CA PRO A 151 16.27 15.19 11.06
C PRO A 151 16.80 13.76 11.39
N GLY A 152 15.99 12.72 11.21
CA GLY A 152 16.36 11.34 11.53
C GLY A 152 15.92 10.87 12.93
N TYR A 153 15.20 11.72 13.65
CA TYR A 153 14.67 11.41 14.99
C TYR A 153 13.32 12.12 15.20
N PRO A 154 12.53 11.74 16.23
CA PRO A 154 11.31 12.44 16.60
C PRO A 154 11.58 13.91 16.98
N ALA A 155 10.98 14.86 16.24
CA ALA A 155 11.23 16.29 16.42
C ALA A 155 9.98 17.16 16.21
N SER A 156 8.80 16.57 16.04
CA SER A 156 7.54 17.30 15.88
C SER A 156 6.83 17.54 17.22
N HIS A 157 5.74 18.28 17.17
CA HIS A 157 4.81 18.45 18.29
C HIS A 157 3.59 17.52 18.14
N GLY A 158 3.80 16.29 17.70
CA GLY A 158 2.78 15.25 17.54
C GLY A 158 2.43 14.89 16.10
N CYS A 159 2.58 15.79 15.14
CA CYS A 159 2.36 15.46 13.72
C CYS A 159 3.42 14.50 13.17
N VAL A 160 3.09 13.79 12.11
CA VAL A 160 4.03 12.99 11.33
C VAL A 160 4.54 13.83 10.16
N ARG A 161 5.81 14.24 10.22
CA ARG A 161 6.47 14.97 9.14
C ARG A 161 6.98 14.00 8.09
N LEU A 162 6.79 14.36 6.82
CA LEU A 162 7.19 13.60 5.63
C LEU A 162 8.17 14.42 4.78
N PRO A 163 9.07 13.80 4.02
CA PRO A 163 9.82 14.50 2.96
C PRO A 163 8.84 15.17 1.98
N LEU A 164 9.17 16.37 1.51
CA LEU A 164 8.26 17.18 0.68
C LEU A 164 7.76 16.43 -0.55
N ALA A 165 8.68 15.81 -1.30
CA ALA A 165 8.33 15.08 -2.52
C ALA A 165 7.47 13.82 -2.24
N PHE A 166 7.69 13.14 -1.11
CA PHE A 166 6.86 12.02 -0.70
C PHE A 166 5.47 12.49 -0.26
N ALA A 167 5.39 13.55 0.53
CA ALA A 167 4.13 14.13 0.98
C ALA A 167 3.24 14.58 -0.20
N GLU A 168 3.84 15.14 -1.26
CA GLU A 168 3.13 15.52 -2.48
C GLU A 168 2.55 14.31 -3.21
N LYS A 169 3.38 13.26 -3.40
CA LYS A 169 2.93 11.99 -4.03
C LYS A 169 1.82 11.34 -3.23
N LEU A 170 2.02 11.17 -1.93
CA LEU A 170 1.03 10.59 -1.02
C LEU A 170 -0.28 11.39 -1.03
N TYR A 171 -0.19 12.72 -1.02
CA TYR A 171 -1.35 13.59 -1.10
C TYR A 171 -2.12 13.41 -2.41
N GLY A 172 -1.45 13.14 -3.53
CA GLY A 172 -2.09 12.85 -4.82
C GLY A 172 -2.86 11.52 -4.85
N GLU A 173 -2.37 10.51 -4.13
CA GLU A 173 -2.94 9.15 -4.13
C GLU A 173 -4.03 8.93 -3.07
N THR A 174 -4.04 9.72 -2.01
CA THR A 174 -4.96 9.54 -0.89
C THR A 174 -6.25 10.34 -1.06
N GLU A 175 -7.29 9.91 -0.35
CA GLU A 175 -8.56 10.61 -0.18
C GLU A 175 -8.93 10.68 1.31
N ARG A 176 -10.00 11.39 1.66
CA ARG A 176 -10.57 11.34 3.01
C ARG A 176 -11.15 9.95 3.28
N GLY A 177 -11.06 9.48 4.52
CA GLY A 177 -11.48 8.14 4.91
C GLY A 177 -10.41 7.06 4.71
N ILE A 178 -9.25 7.38 4.11
CA ILE A 178 -8.12 6.46 4.04
C ILE A 178 -7.59 6.21 5.44
N TRP A 179 -7.33 4.94 5.75
CA TRP A 179 -6.85 4.53 7.06
C TRP A 179 -5.35 4.77 7.23
N VAL A 180 -5.02 5.27 8.42
CA VAL A 180 -3.66 5.51 8.88
C VAL A 180 -3.49 4.82 10.22
N VAL A 181 -2.65 3.79 10.27
CA VAL A 181 -2.29 3.07 11.49
C VAL A 181 -0.98 3.64 12.00
N ILE A 182 -0.95 4.08 13.25
CA ILE A 182 0.25 4.55 13.94
C ILE A 182 0.54 3.60 15.08
N ALA A 183 1.70 2.94 15.03
CA ALA A 183 2.11 1.93 15.99
C ALA A 183 3.45 2.30 16.66
N ASP A 184 3.60 1.93 17.91
CA ASP A 184 4.84 2.04 18.70
C ASP A 184 5.71 0.79 18.62
N GLU A 185 5.29 -0.19 17.85
CA GLU A 185 6.02 -1.41 17.54
C GLU A 185 6.90 -1.22 16.31
N GLY A 186 8.01 -1.95 16.24
CA GLY A 186 8.87 -1.97 15.06
C GLY A 186 8.14 -2.57 13.85
N SER A 187 8.61 -2.26 12.62
CA SER A 187 8.00 -2.80 11.40
C SER A 187 8.06 -4.33 11.31
N HIS A 188 8.91 -4.97 12.10
CA HIS A 188 8.91 -6.43 12.26
C HIS A 188 7.63 -6.96 12.90
N ASP A 189 7.01 -6.16 13.77
CA ASP A 189 5.75 -6.51 14.44
C ASP A 189 4.52 -6.06 13.63
N LEU A 190 4.74 -5.20 12.64
CA LEU A 190 3.72 -4.75 11.66
C LEU A 190 3.74 -5.60 10.38
N ASN A 191 4.01 -6.89 10.50
CA ASN A 191 4.11 -7.80 9.35
C ASN A 191 2.78 -8.02 8.62
N VAL A 192 1.67 -7.57 9.19
CA VAL A 192 0.34 -7.83 8.67
C VAL A 192 -0.38 -6.54 8.35
N VAL A 193 -0.78 -6.39 7.09
CA VAL A 193 -1.66 -5.31 6.63
C VAL A 193 -3.01 -5.90 6.24
N TYR A 194 -4.08 -5.32 6.80
CA TYR A 194 -5.43 -5.68 6.44
C TYR A 194 -5.94 -4.79 5.30
N PRO A 195 -5.98 -5.28 4.07
CA PRO A 195 -6.49 -4.54 2.93
C PRO A 195 -8.04 -4.62 2.83
N GLY A 196 -8.75 -4.27 3.88
CA GLY A 196 -10.20 -4.37 3.95
C GLY A 196 -10.71 -5.83 4.07
N GLU A 197 -11.62 -6.25 3.21
CA GLU A 197 -12.20 -7.61 3.22
C GLU A 197 -11.28 -8.72 2.70
N ARG A 198 -10.06 -8.38 2.27
CA ARG A 198 -9.10 -9.36 1.75
C ARG A 198 -8.34 -10.04 2.87
N ALA A 199 -7.75 -11.20 2.56
CA ALA A 199 -6.87 -11.89 3.49
C ALA A 199 -5.69 -10.99 3.88
N PRO A 200 -5.27 -11.02 5.17
CA PRO A 200 -4.10 -10.28 5.61
C PRO A 200 -2.85 -10.72 4.84
N VAL A 201 -1.97 -9.78 4.58
CA VAL A 201 -0.74 -10.00 3.85
C VAL A 201 0.47 -9.62 4.71
N ASP A 202 1.58 -10.30 4.50
CA ASP A 202 2.86 -9.93 5.08
C ASP A 202 3.32 -8.57 4.51
N ALA A 203 3.68 -7.66 5.40
CA ALA A 203 4.00 -6.27 5.03
C ALA A 203 5.27 -6.15 4.17
N TYR A 204 6.19 -7.11 4.27
CA TYR A 204 7.46 -7.09 3.53
C TYR A 204 7.36 -7.81 2.19
N SER A 205 6.75 -8.99 2.18
CA SER A 205 6.64 -9.82 0.98
C SER A 205 5.40 -9.52 0.15
N GLY A 206 4.35 -8.93 0.75
CA GLY A 206 3.04 -8.76 0.12
C GLY A 206 2.28 -10.07 -0.11
N LEU A 207 2.77 -11.19 0.45
CA LEU A 207 2.15 -12.51 0.30
C LEU A 207 1.02 -12.70 1.31
N PRO A 208 -0.06 -13.42 0.94
CA PRO A 208 -1.13 -13.75 1.87
C PRO A 208 -0.60 -14.57 3.05
N LEU A 209 -1.01 -14.20 4.26
CA LEU A 209 -0.71 -14.98 5.46
C LEU A 209 -1.64 -16.19 5.57
N ALA A 210 -1.10 -17.30 6.09
CA ALA A 210 -1.90 -18.49 6.32
C ALA A 210 -3.03 -18.22 7.34
N PRO A 211 -4.21 -18.84 7.19
CA PRO A 211 -5.28 -18.73 8.16
C PRO A 211 -4.79 -19.19 9.55
N GLY A 212 -4.97 -18.36 10.58
CA GLY A 212 -4.59 -18.69 11.96
C GLY A 212 -3.34 -17.98 12.48
N THR A 213 -2.67 -17.16 11.68
CA THR A 213 -1.62 -16.26 12.18
C THR A 213 -2.30 -15.19 13.02
N ASP A 214 -2.17 -15.28 14.35
CA ASP A 214 -2.70 -14.26 15.26
C ASP A 214 -1.90 -12.98 15.07
N SER A 215 -2.53 -12.01 14.43
CA SER A 215 -1.96 -10.68 14.27
C SER A 215 -2.49 -9.76 15.37
N PRO A 216 -1.65 -8.91 15.95
CA PRO A 216 -2.09 -7.88 16.88
C PRO A 216 -3.17 -6.95 16.28
N MET A 217 -3.23 -6.82 14.94
CA MET A 217 -4.25 -6.05 14.24
C MET A 217 -5.68 -6.66 14.31
N ARG A 218 -5.83 -7.95 14.62
CA ARG A 218 -7.16 -8.55 14.86
C ARG A 218 -7.89 -7.91 16.04
N SER A 219 -7.14 -7.41 17.02
CA SER A 219 -7.70 -6.72 18.20
C SER A 219 -8.28 -5.33 17.86
N LEU A 220 -7.80 -4.69 16.79
CA LEU A 220 -8.25 -3.36 16.38
C LEU A 220 -9.50 -3.40 15.48
N ALA A 221 -9.71 -4.50 14.75
CA ALA A 221 -10.90 -4.71 13.92
C ALA A 221 -12.19 -4.98 14.71
N SER A 222 -12.09 -5.17 16.02
CA SER A 222 -13.22 -5.46 16.93
C SER A 222 -13.64 -4.28 17.81
N ILE A 223 -13.19 -3.06 17.50
CA ILE A 223 -13.66 -1.84 18.16
C ILE A 223 -14.88 -1.33 17.40
N PRO A 224 -16.07 -1.27 18.05
CA PRO A 224 -17.32 -0.85 17.42
C PRO A 224 -17.33 0.62 17.01
#